data_515f6887736e113d7fe43eea0b7551c5
#
_entry.id   515f6887736e113d7fe43eea0b7551c5
#
_cell.length_a   1.000
_cell.length_b   1.000
_cell.length_c   1.000
_cell.angle_alpha   90.00
_cell.angle_beta   90.00
_cell.angle_gamma   90.00
#
_symmetry.space_group_name_H-M   'P 1'
#
loop_
_entity.id
_entity.type
_entity.pdbx_description
1 polymer ?
#
loop_
_entity_poly.entity_id
_entity_poly.type
_entity_poly.pdbx_seq_one_letter_code
_entity_poly.pdbx_strand_id
1 'polypeptide(L)'
;MPPQAVTSDEDLQRLAQELSTPDCLITPSALARARDGQGCYFEPLMHVAPLRFATDLLDPRRAHDQAEVLTAYAALSGKKLLEIGSGAGVTHVVWSKTYNVDAWGVEPEGEGFGDTAEIARDLIRANGLDTARILNATGEALPFPDASFDIVYSTNVLEHTNDPAQVLREAVRVLKPGGVLQIICPNYLSYFDGHYAAFHPPIFSNAFFRWWIKWVWRRDPAFAGTIRTEINPPWVRRQLHAIGKTVPITVHTLGQEKFRDRM
;
A
#
# COMPACT_ATOMS: atom_id res chain seq x y z
N MET A 1 29.29 -13.82 -2.35
CA MET A 1 28.56 -15.04 -2.06
C MET A 1 27.09 -14.74 -2.30
N PRO A 2 26.36 -15.49 -3.09
CA PRO A 2 24.91 -15.34 -3.15
C PRO A 2 24.38 -15.68 -1.73
N PRO A 3 23.38 -14.94 -1.22
CA PRO A 3 22.75 -15.29 0.04
C PRO A 3 22.17 -16.69 -0.09
N GLN A 4 22.53 -17.58 0.83
CA GLN A 4 21.95 -18.91 0.91
C GLN A 4 20.44 -18.76 0.97
N ALA A 5 19.75 -19.47 0.09
CA ALA A 5 18.30 -19.54 0.12
C ALA A 5 17.88 -20.03 1.51
N VAL A 6 17.25 -19.17 2.29
CA VAL A 6 16.60 -19.55 3.55
C VAL A 6 15.46 -20.48 3.14
N THR A 7 15.59 -21.75 3.46
CA THR A 7 14.71 -22.81 2.96
C THR A 7 14.12 -23.66 4.05
N SER A 8 14.56 -23.51 5.31
CA SER A 8 14.04 -24.31 6.40
C SER A 8 12.84 -23.65 7.10
N ASP A 9 11.90 -24.46 7.55
CA ASP A 9 10.77 -24.00 8.37
C ASP A 9 11.23 -23.31 9.65
N GLU A 10 12.39 -23.76 10.21
CA GLU A 10 13.00 -23.16 11.40
C GLU A 10 13.46 -21.72 11.16
N ASP A 11 14.04 -21.44 9.99
CA ASP A 11 14.44 -20.08 9.63
C ASP A 11 13.23 -19.15 9.45
N LEU A 12 12.16 -19.65 8.83
CA LEU A 12 10.92 -18.89 8.70
C LEU A 12 10.26 -18.61 10.05
N GLN A 13 10.29 -19.59 10.97
CA GLN A 13 9.79 -19.40 12.33
C GLN A 13 10.57 -18.31 13.07
N ARG A 14 11.90 -18.38 13.02
CA ARG A 14 12.77 -17.38 13.65
C ARG A 14 12.51 -15.98 13.09
N LEU A 15 12.49 -15.83 11.76
CA LEU A 15 12.26 -14.55 11.12
C LEU A 15 10.85 -13.98 11.38
N ALA A 16 9.84 -14.84 11.38
CA ALA A 16 8.49 -14.42 11.73
C ALA A 16 8.42 -13.91 13.19
N GLN A 17 9.14 -14.57 14.09
CA GLN A 17 9.25 -14.13 15.48
C GLN A 17 10.00 -12.79 15.60
N GLU A 18 11.11 -12.62 14.87
CA GLU A 18 11.89 -11.36 14.85
C GLU A 18 11.11 -10.18 14.26
N LEU A 19 10.22 -10.44 13.29
CA LEU A 19 9.36 -9.42 12.70
C LEU A 19 8.16 -9.08 13.56
N SER A 20 7.69 -10.04 14.37
CA SER A 20 6.51 -9.84 15.21
C SER A 20 6.76 -8.76 16.27
N THR A 21 5.73 -7.99 16.52
CA THR A 21 5.67 -7.00 17.59
C THR A 21 4.58 -7.38 18.59
N PRO A 22 4.51 -6.77 19.78
CA PRO A 22 3.45 -7.08 20.76
C PRO A 22 2.03 -6.93 20.22
N ASP A 23 1.85 -6.06 19.24
CA ASP A 23 0.57 -5.71 18.62
C ASP A 23 0.35 -6.36 17.24
N CYS A 24 1.36 -7.00 16.65
CA CYS A 24 1.23 -7.66 15.36
C CYS A 24 2.06 -8.96 15.31
N LEU A 25 1.36 -10.09 15.42
CA LEU A 25 1.96 -11.41 15.23
C LEU A 25 2.12 -11.69 13.73
N ILE A 26 3.35 -11.88 13.28
CA ILE A 26 3.66 -12.37 11.94
C ILE A 26 3.79 -13.88 11.98
N THR A 27 3.08 -14.58 11.10
CA THR A 27 3.14 -16.04 11.04
C THR A 27 4.18 -16.53 10.02
N PRO A 28 4.82 -17.70 10.27
CA PRO A 28 5.70 -18.31 9.26
C PRO A 28 5.01 -18.56 7.93
N SER A 29 3.71 -18.92 7.95
CA SER A 29 2.91 -19.14 6.74
C SER A 29 2.70 -17.87 5.94
N ALA A 30 2.40 -16.73 6.60
CA ALA A 30 2.27 -15.43 5.92
C ALA A 30 3.61 -15.02 5.28
N LEU A 31 4.72 -15.21 6.00
CA LEU A 31 6.05 -14.89 5.49
C LEU A 31 6.44 -15.80 4.30
N ALA A 32 6.14 -17.10 4.36
CA ALA A 32 6.37 -18.02 3.25
C ALA A 32 5.55 -17.65 2.01
N ARG A 33 4.25 -17.38 2.16
CA ARG A 33 3.39 -16.96 1.05
C ARG A 33 3.86 -15.65 0.43
N ALA A 34 4.21 -14.65 1.24
CA ALA A 34 4.75 -13.38 0.76
C ALA A 34 6.05 -13.54 -0.03
N ARG A 35 6.94 -14.44 0.44
CA ARG A 35 8.19 -14.79 -0.26
C ARG A 35 7.90 -15.46 -1.61
N ASP A 36 7.09 -16.53 -1.59
CA ASP A 36 6.87 -17.41 -2.75
C ASP A 36 5.96 -16.76 -3.80
N GLY A 37 5.04 -15.88 -3.38
CA GLY A 37 4.20 -15.10 -4.26
C GLY A 37 4.89 -13.81 -4.70
N GLN A 38 4.60 -12.71 -4.01
CA GLN A 38 5.08 -11.37 -4.40
C GLN A 38 6.61 -11.25 -4.40
N GLY A 39 7.30 -11.86 -3.42
CA GLY A 39 8.76 -11.82 -3.37
C GLY A 39 9.40 -12.37 -4.65
N CYS A 40 8.96 -13.55 -5.10
CA CYS A 40 9.44 -14.16 -6.34
C CYS A 40 9.00 -13.38 -7.59
N TYR A 41 7.80 -12.79 -7.57
CA TYR A 41 7.33 -11.96 -8.67
C TYR A 41 8.18 -10.69 -8.86
N PHE A 42 8.54 -10.01 -7.76
CA PHE A 42 9.29 -8.76 -7.80
C PHE A 42 10.81 -8.95 -7.85
N GLU A 43 11.35 -10.15 -7.57
CA GLU A 43 12.79 -10.41 -7.63
C GLU A 43 13.45 -9.96 -8.94
N PRO A 44 12.96 -10.37 -10.15
CA PRO A 44 13.57 -9.97 -11.42
C PRO A 44 13.38 -8.48 -11.73
N LEU A 45 12.40 -7.81 -11.12
CA LEU A 45 12.12 -6.39 -11.33
C LEU A 45 12.99 -5.50 -10.44
N MET A 46 13.07 -5.84 -9.15
CA MET A 46 13.75 -5.02 -8.14
C MET A 46 15.17 -5.45 -7.85
N HIS A 47 15.56 -6.67 -8.24
CA HIS A 47 16.81 -7.34 -7.81
C HIS A 47 16.95 -7.40 -6.28
N VAL A 48 15.84 -7.63 -5.60
CA VAL A 48 15.75 -7.83 -4.16
C VAL A 48 15.39 -9.30 -3.90
N ALA A 49 16.10 -9.96 -3.01
CA ALA A 49 15.82 -11.35 -2.68
C ALA A 49 14.35 -11.51 -2.19
N PRO A 50 13.62 -12.56 -2.61
CA PRO A 50 12.21 -12.77 -2.29
C PRO A 50 11.89 -12.68 -0.80
N LEU A 51 12.75 -13.27 0.05
CA LEU A 51 12.58 -13.21 1.50
C LEU A 51 12.75 -11.78 2.04
N ARG A 52 13.68 -11.01 1.51
CA ARG A 52 13.86 -9.60 1.89
C ARG A 52 12.62 -8.78 1.53
N PHE A 53 12.08 -9.01 0.34
CA PHE A 53 10.83 -8.37 -0.06
C PHE A 53 9.68 -8.72 0.90
N ALA A 54 9.53 -10.02 1.24
CA ALA A 54 8.50 -10.49 2.16
C ALA A 54 8.64 -9.89 3.57
N THR A 55 9.87 -9.79 4.09
CA THR A 55 10.11 -9.13 5.39
C THR A 55 9.77 -7.65 5.37
N ASP A 56 10.09 -6.94 4.28
CA ASP A 56 9.75 -5.54 4.13
C ASP A 56 8.24 -5.32 3.95
N LEU A 57 7.55 -6.24 3.26
CA LEU A 57 6.09 -6.21 3.08
C LEU A 57 5.33 -6.39 4.40
N LEU A 58 5.81 -7.30 5.25
CA LEU A 58 5.16 -7.67 6.50
C LEU A 58 5.68 -6.91 7.72
N ASP A 59 6.48 -5.87 7.55
CA ASP A 59 7.04 -5.09 8.66
C ASP A 59 6.01 -4.19 9.35
N PRO A 60 5.61 -4.49 10.62
CA PRO A 60 4.61 -3.69 11.33
C PRO A 60 5.04 -2.23 11.60
N ARG A 61 6.33 -1.95 11.63
CA ARG A 61 6.86 -0.60 11.91
C ARG A 61 6.39 0.43 10.90
N ARG A 62 6.18 0.03 9.65
CA ARG A 62 5.63 0.92 8.61
C ARG A 62 4.22 1.40 8.92
N ALA A 63 3.39 0.55 9.51
CA ALA A 63 2.04 0.91 9.91
C ALA A 63 2.03 1.95 11.03
N HIS A 64 3.00 1.88 11.96
CA HIS A 64 3.18 2.91 12.99
C HIS A 64 3.62 4.25 12.41
N ASP A 65 4.61 4.25 11.50
CA ASP A 65 5.07 5.47 10.82
C ASP A 65 3.91 6.19 10.09
N GLN A 66 3.03 5.40 9.46
CA GLN A 66 1.86 5.94 8.74
C GLN A 66 0.79 6.46 9.69
N ALA A 67 0.55 5.76 10.81
CA ALA A 67 -0.38 6.22 11.84
C ALA A 67 0.09 7.54 12.46
N GLU A 68 1.39 7.70 12.72
CA GLU A 68 1.97 8.94 13.25
C GLU A 68 1.64 10.14 12.35
N VAL A 69 1.78 9.98 11.03
CA VAL A 69 1.42 11.02 10.07
C VAL A 69 -0.06 11.36 10.16
N LEU A 70 -0.92 10.33 10.22
CA LEU A 70 -2.36 10.50 10.23
C LEU A 70 -2.87 11.15 11.53
N THR A 71 -2.23 10.87 12.68
CA THR A 71 -2.58 11.46 13.98
C THR A 71 -2.41 12.98 14.04
N ALA A 72 -1.60 13.57 13.15
CA ALA A 72 -1.50 15.03 13.03
C ALA A 72 -2.79 15.68 12.48
N TYR A 73 -3.67 14.90 11.84
CA TYR A 73 -4.88 15.38 11.17
C TYR A 73 -6.18 14.82 11.74
N ALA A 74 -6.12 13.64 12.36
CA ALA A 74 -7.29 13.00 12.96
C ALA A 74 -6.93 12.20 14.22
N ALA A 75 -7.78 12.23 15.24
CA ALA A 75 -7.71 11.24 16.30
C ALA A 75 -8.08 9.87 15.71
N LEU A 76 -7.31 8.82 16.03
CA LEU A 76 -7.54 7.48 15.50
C LEU A 76 -8.49 6.64 16.35
N SER A 77 -8.35 6.72 17.68
CA SER A 77 -9.09 5.86 18.60
C SER A 77 -10.60 5.99 18.45
N GLY A 78 -11.27 4.85 18.26
CA GLY A 78 -12.72 4.76 18.09
C GLY A 78 -13.21 5.21 16.70
N LYS A 79 -12.32 5.54 15.77
CA LYS A 79 -12.67 5.95 14.41
C LYS A 79 -12.87 4.76 13.51
N LYS A 80 -13.85 4.87 12.61
CA LYS A 80 -14.07 3.91 11.53
C LYS A 80 -13.21 4.29 10.35
N LEU A 81 -12.29 3.39 9.97
CA LEU A 81 -11.32 3.62 8.91
C LEU A 81 -11.49 2.59 7.79
N LEU A 82 -11.41 3.06 6.55
CA LEU A 82 -11.31 2.22 5.36
C LEU A 82 -9.91 2.30 4.77
N GLU A 83 -9.26 1.17 4.58
CA GLU A 83 -8.05 1.02 3.79
C GLU A 83 -8.40 0.54 2.38
N ILE A 84 -8.10 1.35 1.36
CA ILE A 84 -8.25 0.97 -0.06
C ILE A 84 -6.92 0.36 -0.51
N GLY A 85 -6.95 -0.93 -0.88
CA GLY A 85 -5.75 -1.72 -1.15
C GLY A 85 -5.06 -2.15 0.15
N SER A 86 -5.72 -3.03 0.90
CA SER A 86 -5.24 -3.47 2.23
C SER A 86 -3.97 -4.31 2.16
N GLY A 87 -3.58 -4.75 0.97
CA GLY A 87 -2.39 -5.55 0.79
C GLY A 87 -2.35 -6.76 1.74
N ALA A 88 -1.20 -6.99 2.37
CA ALA A 88 -1.01 -8.09 3.33
C ALA A 88 -1.71 -7.90 4.69
N GLY A 89 -2.47 -6.82 4.90
CA GLY A 89 -3.28 -6.60 6.11
C GLY A 89 -2.51 -6.17 7.36
N VAL A 90 -1.22 -5.85 7.25
CA VAL A 90 -0.40 -5.43 8.40
C VAL A 90 -0.92 -4.14 9.04
N THR A 91 -1.24 -3.14 8.20
CA THR A 91 -1.83 -1.87 8.65
C THR A 91 -3.13 -2.11 9.40
N HIS A 92 -4.01 -2.97 8.85
CA HIS A 92 -5.27 -3.33 9.47
C HIS A 92 -5.08 -3.90 10.88
N VAL A 93 -4.11 -4.83 11.06
CA VAL A 93 -3.82 -5.45 12.35
C VAL A 93 -3.29 -4.43 13.35
N VAL A 94 -2.22 -3.71 12.98
CA VAL A 94 -1.57 -2.73 13.87
C VAL A 94 -2.54 -1.64 14.29
N TRP A 95 -3.29 -1.07 13.36
CA TRP A 95 -4.17 0.05 13.66
C TRP A 95 -5.38 -0.37 14.49
N SER A 96 -5.91 -1.58 14.26
CA SER A 96 -6.97 -2.11 15.12
C SER A 96 -6.50 -2.34 16.55
N LYS A 97 -5.32 -2.94 16.74
CA LYS A 97 -4.85 -3.35 18.06
C LYS A 97 -4.20 -2.22 18.86
N THR A 98 -3.37 -1.41 18.20
CA THR A 98 -2.60 -0.35 18.88
C THR A 98 -3.38 0.94 19.00
N TYR A 99 -4.07 1.33 17.92
CA TYR A 99 -4.72 2.64 17.85
C TYR A 99 -6.24 2.58 18.08
N ASN A 100 -6.77 1.38 18.39
CA ASN A 100 -8.20 1.15 18.65
C ASN A 100 -9.08 1.70 17.52
N VAL A 101 -8.69 1.43 16.27
CA VAL A 101 -9.41 1.80 15.06
C VAL A 101 -10.42 0.70 14.69
N ASP A 102 -11.65 1.05 14.31
CA ASP A 102 -12.59 0.13 13.64
C ASP A 102 -12.18 0.04 12.17
N ALA A 103 -11.16 -0.81 11.90
CA ALA A 103 -10.56 -0.92 10.59
C ALA A 103 -11.37 -1.82 9.66
N TRP A 104 -11.53 -1.34 8.42
CA TRP A 104 -12.08 -2.06 7.28
C TRP A 104 -11.11 -1.96 6.12
N GLY A 105 -11.13 -2.93 5.23
CA GLY A 105 -10.28 -2.92 4.04
C GLY A 105 -10.98 -3.44 2.81
N VAL A 106 -10.50 -3.03 1.65
CA VAL A 106 -10.79 -3.64 0.37
C VAL A 106 -9.50 -4.05 -0.31
N GLU A 107 -9.47 -5.28 -0.81
CA GLU A 107 -8.37 -5.83 -1.59
C GLU A 107 -8.96 -6.72 -2.67
N PRO A 108 -8.71 -6.46 -3.97
CA PRO A 108 -9.24 -7.29 -5.03
C PRO A 108 -8.54 -8.64 -5.05
N GLU A 109 -9.32 -9.71 -5.21
CA GLU A 109 -8.83 -11.05 -5.48
C GLU A 109 -8.69 -11.23 -6.99
N GLY A 110 -7.55 -11.72 -7.47
CA GLY A 110 -7.35 -11.93 -8.90
C GLY A 110 -5.90 -11.92 -9.34
N GLU A 111 -5.67 -11.85 -10.64
CA GLU A 111 -4.35 -11.91 -11.24
C GLU A 111 -3.42 -10.77 -10.79
N GLY A 112 -2.16 -11.09 -10.57
CA GLY A 112 -1.07 -10.14 -10.31
C GLY A 112 -0.68 -9.98 -8.83
N PHE A 113 -1.64 -9.81 -7.93
CA PHE A 113 -1.41 -9.72 -6.48
C PHE A 113 -2.23 -10.78 -5.71
N GLY A 114 -2.60 -11.89 -6.38
CA GLY A 114 -3.61 -12.85 -5.96
C GLY A 114 -3.50 -13.42 -4.54
N ASP A 115 -2.29 -13.55 -4.01
CA ASP A 115 -2.10 -14.11 -2.66
C ASP A 115 -2.21 -13.06 -1.54
N THR A 116 -2.26 -11.78 -1.88
CA THR A 116 -2.21 -10.68 -0.88
C THR A 116 -3.41 -10.72 0.05
N ALA A 117 -4.61 -10.91 -0.51
CA ALA A 117 -5.84 -11.01 0.27
C ALA A 117 -5.86 -12.23 1.19
N GLU A 118 -5.26 -13.36 0.76
CA GLU A 118 -5.12 -14.55 1.60
C GLU A 118 -4.13 -14.33 2.73
N ILE A 119 -2.98 -13.71 2.45
CA ILE A 119 -2.00 -13.31 3.47
C ILE A 119 -2.67 -12.41 4.50
N ALA A 120 -3.45 -11.43 4.06
CA ALA A 120 -4.19 -10.53 4.95
C ALA A 120 -5.15 -11.28 5.86
N ARG A 121 -5.95 -12.20 5.31
CA ARG A 121 -6.90 -13.00 6.12
C ARG A 121 -6.19 -13.89 7.13
N ASP A 122 -5.08 -14.53 6.74
CA ASP A 122 -4.29 -15.36 7.65
C ASP A 122 -3.68 -14.52 8.77
N LEU A 123 -3.13 -13.36 8.45
CA LEU A 123 -2.54 -12.45 9.42
C LEU A 123 -3.59 -11.90 10.40
N ILE A 124 -4.72 -11.43 9.89
CA ILE A 124 -5.85 -10.91 10.67
C ILE A 124 -6.39 -11.98 11.63
N ARG A 125 -6.59 -13.21 11.14
CA ARG A 125 -7.04 -14.35 11.95
C ARG A 125 -6.03 -14.71 13.03
N ALA A 126 -4.74 -14.77 12.71
CA ALA A 126 -3.68 -15.07 13.67
C ALA A 126 -3.57 -14.03 14.79
N ASN A 127 -4.00 -12.81 14.51
CA ASN A 127 -4.04 -11.71 15.48
C ASN A 127 -5.38 -11.58 16.21
N GLY A 128 -6.30 -12.53 16.04
CA GLY A 128 -7.59 -12.56 16.75
C GLY A 128 -8.61 -11.53 16.26
N LEU A 129 -8.44 -11.02 15.04
CA LEU A 129 -9.34 -10.04 14.44
C LEU A 129 -10.30 -10.70 13.42
N ASP A 130 -11.35 -9.97 13.04
CA ASP A 130 -12.40 -10.45 12.15
C ASP A 130 -11.97 -10.31 10.68
N THR A 131 -11.80 -11.45 10.01
CA THR A 131 -11.42 -11.49 8.58
C THR A 131 -12.51 -10.99 7.64
N ALA A 132 -13.78 -10.91 8.08
CA ALA A 132 -14.87 -10.33 7.29
C ALA A 132 -14.74 -8.81 7.09
N ARG A 133 -13.77 -8.18 7.77
CA ARG A 133 -13.45 -6.77 7.62
C ARG A 133 -12.62 -6.46 6.36
N ILE A 134 -12.04 -7.46 5.70
CA ILE A 134 -11.38 -7.31 4.39
C ILE A 134 -12.31 -7.88 3.32
N LEU A 135 -12.79 -6.99 2.45
CA LEU A 135 -13.73 -7.32 1.40
C LEU A 135 -13.01 -7.46 0.05
N ASN A 136 -13.45 -8.43 -0.76
CA ASN A 136 -13.03 -8.52 -2.15
C ASN A 136 -13.75 -7.44 -2.97
N ALA A 137 -13.08 -6.31 -3.18
CA ALA A 137 -13.62 -5.20 -3.96
C ALA A 137 -12.48 -4.32 -4.49
N THR A 138 -12.76 -3.55 -5.54
CA THR A 138 -11.83 -2.56 -6.09
C THR A 138 -12.12 -1.17 -5.54
N GLY A 139 -11.13 -0.30 -5.58
CA GLY A 139 -11.28 1.09 -5.15
C GLY A 139 -12.23 1.91 -6.02
N GLU A 140 -12.48 1.47 -7.28
CA GLU A 140 -13.41 2.11 -8.20
C GLU A 140 -14.89 1.88 -7.87
N ALA A 141 -15.20 0.84 -7.06
CA ALA A 141 -16.56 0.44 -6.69
C ALA A 141 -16.62 -0.04 -5.24
N LEU A 142 -16.55 0.89 -4.30
CA LEU A 142 -16.54 0.56 -2.87
C LEU A 142 -17.93 0.09 -2.40
N PRO A 143 -18.01 -1.11 -1.77
CA PRO A 143 -19.28 -1.71 -1.35
C PRO A 143 -19.80 -1.11 -0.03
N PHE A 144 -19.68 0.20 0.13
CA PHE A 144 -20.10 0.91 1.34
C PHE A 144 -21.02 2.08 1.00
N PRO A 145 -21.98 2.40 1.89
CA PRO A 145 -22.81 3.59 1.75
C PRO A 145 -21.97 4.89 1.81
N ASP A 146 -22.57 5.98 1.35
CA ASP A 146 -22.00 7.32 1.48
C ASP A 146 -21.76 7.67 2.95
N ALA A 147 -20.73 8.47 3.23
CA ALA A 147 -20.42 8.98 4.55
C ALA A 147 -20.32 7.89 5.65
N SER A 148 -19.71 6.75 5.32
CA SER A 148 -19.58 5.59 6.23
C SER A 148 -18.34 5.65 7.11
N PHE A 149 -17.28 6.33 6.69
CA PHE A 149 -15.96 6.29 7.34
C PHE A 149 -15.50 7.67 7.83
N ASP A 150 -14.86 7.68 8.99
CA ASP A 150 -14.22 8.89 9.54
C ASP A 150 -12.89 9.15 8.84
N ILE A 151 -12.22 8.08 8.40
CA ILE A 151 -10.92 8.11 7.75
C ILE A 151 -10.94 7.16 6.56
N VAL A 152 -10.39 7.60 5.43
CA VAL A 152 -10.07 6.74 4.28
C VAL A 152 -8.58 6.83 4.02
N TYR A 153 -7.94 5.68 3.89
CA TYR A 153 -6.49 5.54 3.70
C TYR A 153 -6.19 4.72 2.46
N SER A 154 -5.19 5.12 1.69
CA SER A 154 -4.69 4.36 0.54
C SER A 154 -3.22 4.63 0.31
N THR A 155 -2.43 3.58 0.10
CA THR A 155 -0.98 3.70 -0.16
C THR A 155 -0.54 2.80 -1.30
N ASN A 156 0.11 3.39 -2.31
CA ASN A 156 0.64 2.71 -3.49
C ASN A 156 -0.43 1.84 -4.21
N VAL A 157 -1.60 2.41 -4.44
CA VAL A 157 -2.74 1.73 -5.08
C VAL A 157 -3.17 2.43 -6.36
N LEU A 158 -3.23 3.76 -6.37
CA LEU A 158 -3.79 4.52 -7.49
C LEU A 158 -3.10 4.21 -8.82
N GLU A 159 -1.79 3.98 -8.80
CA GLU A 159 -0.98 3.67 -9.97
C GLU A 159 -1.30 2.29 -10.59
N HIS A 160 -1.99 1.43 -9.86
CA HIS A 160 -2.40 0.09 -10.30
C HIS A 160 -3.87 -0.02 -10.69
N THR A 161 -4.66 1.03 -10.50
CA THR A 161 -6.11 1.02 -10.75
C THR A 161 -6.44 1.33 -12.21
N ASN A 162 -7.62 0.89 -12.69
CA ASN A 162 -8.07 1.16 -14.04
C ASN A 162 -8.54 2.62 -14.20
N ASP A 163 -9.27 3.15 -13.21
CA ASP A 163 -9.71 4.54 -13.14
C ASP A 163 -9.36 5.17 -11.78
N PRO A 164 -8.14 5.69 -11.61
CA PRO A 164 -7.72 6.30 -10.34
C PRO A 164 -8.54 7.55 -9.98
N ALA A 165 -9.15 8.23 -10.96
CA ALA A 165 -10.04 9.35 -10.68
C ALA A 165 -11.36 8.85 -10.07
N GLN A 166 -11.86 7.68 -10.48
CA GLN A 166 -13.03 7.04 -9.87
C GLN A 166 -12.72 6.57 -8.45
N VAL A 167 -11.52 6.00 -8.20
CA VAL A 167 -11.08 5.66 -6.83
C VAL A 167 -11.14 6.88 -5.91
N LEU A 168 -10.65 8.03 -6.36
CA LEU A 168 -10.72 9.26 -5.55
C LEU A 168 -12.16 9.73 -5.32
N ARG A 169 -13.05 9.60 -6.32
CA ARG A 169 -14.49 9.92 -6.16
C ARG A 169 -15.14 9.00 -5.13
N GLU A 170 -14.90 7.70 -5.21
CA GLU A 170 -15.41 6.72 -4.25
C GLU A 170 -14.87 6.95 -2.84
N ALA A 171 -13.55 7.20 -2.71
CA ALA A 171 -12.93 7.52 -1.43
C ALA A 171 -13.60 8.74 -0.75
N VAL A 172 -13.88 9.78 -1.52
CA VAL A 172 -14.59 10.98 -1.01
C VAL A 172 -16.07 10.68 -0.73
N ARG A 173 -16.73 9.87 -1.56
CA ARG A 173 -18.14 9.48 -1.36
C ARG A 173 -18.37 8.76 -0.03
N VAL A 174 -17.50 7.80 0.29
CA VAL A 174 -17.65 7.01 1.52
C VAL A 174 -17.13 7.74 2.77
N LEU A 175 -16.39 8.84 2.59
CA LEU A 175 -15.86 9.65 3.69
C LEU A 175 -16.96 10.52 4.28
N LYS A 176 -17.06 10.57 5.60
CA LYS A 176 -17.97 11.47 6.32
C LYS A 176 -17.59 12.93 6.12
N PRO A 177 -18.56 13.87 6.20
CA PRO A 177 -18.22 15.28 6.31
C PRO A 177 -17.26 15.55 7.47
N GLY A 178 -16.17 16.28 7.21
CA GLY A 178 -15.11 16.52 8.20
C GLY A 178 -14.16 15.34 8.42
N GLY A 179 -14.29 14.26 7.66
CA GLY A 179 -13.37 13.12 7.68
C GLY A 179 -12.04 13.41 6.99
N VAL A 180 -11.08 12.51 7.14
CA VAL A 180 -9.72 12.64 6.60
C VAL A 180 -9.47 11.58 5.54
N LEU A 181 -9.03 12.01 4.35
CA LEU A 181 -8.53 11.16 3.28
C LEU A 181 -7.01 11.28 3.21
N GLN A 182 -6.28 10.19 3.43
CA GLN A 182 -4.84 10.13 3.21
C GLN A 182 -4.52 9.26 2.00
N ILE A 183 -3.85 9.86 1.01
CA ILE A 183 -3.36 9.16 -0.18
C ILE A 183 -1.83 9.24 -0.21
N ILE A 184 -1.20 8.08 -0.33
CA ILE A 184 0.23 7.95 -0.61
C ILE A 184 0.35 7.31 -1.98
N CYS A 185 1.05 7.96 -2.90
CA CYS A 185 1.27 7.46 -4.25
C CYS A 185 2.69 7.78 -4.73
N PRO A 186 3.25 7.02 -5.68
CA PRO A 186 4.52 7.34 -6.31
C PRO A 186 4.51 8.72 -6.93
N ASN A 187 5.68 9.32 -7.01
CA ASN A 187 5.88 10.58 -7.73
C ASN A 187 6.83 10.37 -8.91
N TYR A 188 6.28 10.05 -10.07
CA TYR A 188 7.07 9.82 -11.28
C TYR A 188 7.74 11.10 -11.85
N LEU A 189 7.46 12.26 -11.29
CA LEU A 189 8.23 13.48 -11.52
C LEU A 189 9.50 13.57 -10.65
N SER A 190 9.69 12.62 -9.71
CA SER A 190 10.93 12.45 -8.95
C SER A 190 11.99 11.70 -9.78
N TYR A 191 13.10 11.34 -9.14
CA TYR A 191 14.21 10.64 -9.79
C TYR A 191 14.35 9.17 -9.40
N PHE A 192 13.38 8.61 -8.69
CA PHE A 192 13.42 7.23 -8.21
C PHE A 192 12.06 6.56 -8.28
N ASP A 193 12.05 5.34 -8.84
CA ASP A 193 10.89 4.45 -8.83
C ASP A 193 11.09 3.30 -7.84
N GLY A 194 10.09 3.09 -6.99
CA GLY A 194 10.10 2.05 -5.97
C GLY A 194 9.84 0.64 -6.51
N HIS A 195 9.09 0.51 -7.63
CA HIS A 195 8.73 -0.79 -8.19
C HIS A 195 9.92 -1.51 -8.86
N TYR A 196 10.82 -0.73 -9.45
CA TYR A 196 12.04 -1.25 -10.03
C TYR A 196 13.27 -0.99 -9.16
N ALA A 197 13.13 -0.30 -8.03
CA ALA A 197 14.24 0.20 -7.22
C ALA A 197 15.31 0.87 -8.11
N ALA A 198 14.87 1.76 -9.00
CA ALA A 198 15.68 2.30 -10.09
C ALA A 198 15.60 3.82 -10.18
N PHE A 199 16.74 4.45 -10.45
CA PHE A 199 16.78 5.88 -10.74
C PHE A 199 16.33 6.14 -12.18
N HIS A 200 15.64 7.25 -12.39
CA HIS A 200 15.16 7.71 -13.70
C HIS A 200 15.08 9.25 -13.75
N PRO A 201 15.14 9.87 -14.93
CA PRO A 201 14.74 11.27 -15.05
C PRO A 201 13.22 11.39 -14.82
N PRO A 202 12.69 12.61 -14.60
CA PRO A 202 11.25 12.80 -14.49
C PRO A 202 10.48 12.12 -15.61
N ILE A 203 9.49 11.30 -15.26
CA ILE A 203 8.71 10.50 -16.20
C ILE A 203 7.48 11.31 -16.63
N PHE A 204 7.39 11.57 -17.93
CA PHE A 204 6.26 12.30 -18.53
C PHE A 204 5.32 11.38 -19.32
N SER A 205 5.76 10.14 -19.59
CA SER A 205 4.92 9.14 -20.26
C SER A 205 5.34 7.72 -19.90
N ASN A 206 4.37 6.82 -19.89
CA ASN A 206 4.60 5.40 -19.67
C ASN A 206 5.52 4.78 -20.75
N ALA A 207 5.38 5.22 -22.01
CA ALA A 207 6.24 4.75 -23.10
C ALA A 207 7.72 5.08 -22.85
N PHE A 208 8.02 6.30 -22.36
CA PHE A 208 9.38 6.68 -22.00
C PHE A 208 9.88 5.85 -20.80
N PHE A 209 9.06 5.62 -19.79
CA PHE A 209 9.44 4.80 -18.64
C PHE A 209 9.79 3.37 -19.05
N ARG A 210 8.94 2.73 -19.86
CA ARG A 210 9.20 1.40 -20.40
C ARG A 210 10.52 1.35 -21.21
N TRP A 211 10.76 2.36 -22.04
CA TRP A 211 12.01 2.48 -22.79
C TRP A 211 13.22 2.59 -21.85
N TRP A 212 13.12 3.44 -20.80
CA TRP A 212 14.18 3.63 -19.80
C TRP A 212 14.50 2.34 -19.04
N ILE A 213 13.51 1.64 -18.56
CA ILE A 213 13.67 0.35 -17.87
C ILE A 213 14.34 -0.67 -18.78
N LYS A 214 13.87 -0.80 -20.02
CA LYS A 214 14.40 -1.78 -20.98
C LYS A 214 15.85 -1.49 -21.39
N TRP A 215 16.15 -0.25 -21.74
CA TRP A 215 17.41 0.05 -22.43
C TRP A 215 18.50 0.57 -21.50
N VAL A 216 18.16 1.30 -20.46
CA VAL A 216 19.13 1.83 -19.48
C VAL A 216 19.38 0.83 -18.37
N TRP A 217 18.31 0.31 -17.76
CA TRP A 217 18.42 -0.66 -16.68
C TRP A 217 18.52 -2.11 -17.16
N ARG A 218 18.22 -2.38 -18.42
CA ARG A 218 18.23 -3.74 -19.04
C ARG A 218 17.35 -4.73 -18.27
N ARG A 219 16.19 -4.25 -17.80
CA ARG A 219 15.18 -5.05 -17.10
C ARG A 219 13.92 -5.22 -17.95
N ASP A 220 13.07 -6.17 -17.58
CA ASP A 220 11.80 -6.39 -18.25
C ASP A 220 10.86 -5.19 -18.04
N PRO A 221 10.41 -4.51 -19.11
CA PRO A 221 9.50 -3.37 -19.00
C PRO A 221 8.02 -3.77 -18.92
N ALA A 222 7.67 -5.07 -18.84
CA ALA A 222 6.28 -5.52 -18.88
C ALA A 222 5.47 -4.89 -17.72
N PHE A 223 5.97 -4.98 -16.52
CA PHE A 223 5.33 -4.39 -15.34
C PHE A 223 5.21 -2.86 -15.42
N ALA A 224 6.19 -2.16 -16.00
CA ALA A 224 6.08 -0.72 -16.24
C ALA A 224 4.89 -0.36 -17.16
N GLY A 225 4.43 -1.33 -17.99
CA GLY A 225 3.25 -1.17 -18.82
C GLY A 225 1.92 -1.18 -18.04
N THR A 226 1.91 -1.74 -16.85
CA THR A 226 0.72 -1.81 -15.97
C THR A 226 0.63 -0.63 -15.00
N ILE A 227 1.71 0.15 -14.87
CA ILE A 227 1.78 1.29 -13.97
C ILE A 227 1.29 2.55 -14.66
N ARG A 228 0.51 3.36 -13.95
CA ARG A 228 0.06 4.68 -14.40
C ARG A 228 1.04 5.76 -13.97
N THR A 229 1.97 6.10 -14.85
CA THR A 229 3.02 7.10 -14.56
C THR A 229 2.52 8.55 -14.51
N GLU A 230 1.27 8.81 -14.93
CA GLU A 230 0.62 10.11 -14.75
C GLU A 230 0.24 10.38 -13.30
N ILE A 231 0.18 9.35 -12.44
CA ILE A 231 -0.11 9.51 -11.01
C ILE A 231 1.07 10.19 -10.34
N ASN A 232 0.83 11.39 -9.85
CA ASN A 232 1.79 12.22 -9.14
C ASN A 232 1.03 13.25 -8.27
N PRO A 233 1.68 13.90 -7.30
CA PRO A 233 1.00 14.86 -6.43
C PRO A 233 0.25 15.98 -7.16
N PRO A 234 0.76 16.61 -8.24
CA PRO A 234 -0.01 17.56 -9.05
C PRO A 234 -1.27 16.97 -9.68
N TRP A 235 -1.20 15.74 -10.17
CA TRP A 235 -2.37 15.05 -10.74
C TRP A 235 -3.43 14.80 -9.66
N VAL A 236 -3.07 14.22 -8.53
CA VAL A 236 -3.97 13.97 -7.40
C VAL A 236 -4.63 15.27 -6.93
N ARG A 237 -3.85 16.34 -6.74
CA ARG A 237 -4.40 17.66 -6.35
C ARG A 237 -5.42 18.19 -7.35
N ARG A 238 -5.16 18.03 -8.66
CA ARG A 238 -6.10 18.46 -9.72
C ARG A 238 -7.40 17.66 -9.65
N GLN A 239 -7.35 16.34 -9.43
CA GLN A 239 -8.55 15.52 -9.28
C GLN A 239 -9.34 15.92 -8.03
N LEU A 240 -8.68 16.04 -6.88
CA LEU A 240 -9.33 16.49 -5.63
C LEU A 240 -9.92 17.90 -5.75
N HIS A 241 -9.26 18.81 -6.48
CA HIS A 241 -9.82 20.14 -6.76
C HIS A 241 -11.07 20.07 -7.64
N ALA A 242 -11.11 19.15 -8.60
CA ALA A 242 -12.31 18.93 -9.42
C ALA A 242 -13.48 18.40 -8.58
N ILE A 243 -13.24 17.45 -7.67
CA ILE A 243 -14.23 16.94 -6.73
C ILE A 243 -14.64 18.05 -5.74
N GLY A 244 -13.70 18.87 -5.29
CA GLY A 244 -13.90 19.98 -4.36
C GLY A 244 -14.83 21.11 -4.87
N LYS A 245 -15.22 21.08 -6.16
CA LYS A 245 -16.28 21.95 -6.69
C LYS A 245 -17.68 21.59 -6.18
N THR A 246 -17.85 20.34 -5.76
CA THR A 246 -19.14 19.80 -5.27
C THR A 246 -19.11 19.51 -3.77
N VAL A 247 -17.92 19.25 -3.21
CA VAL A 247 -17.74 18.93 -1.78
C VAL A 247 -16.56 19.76 -1.25
N PRO A 248 -16.69 20.47 -0.11
CA PRO A 248 -15.57 21.22 0.47
C PRO A 248 -14.38 20.31 0.81
N ILE A 249 -13.23 20.55 0.18
CA ILE A 249 -11.99 19.78 0.39
C ILE A 249 -10.84 20.73 0.68
N THR A 250 -10.11 20.49 1.79
CA THR A 250 -8.82 21.12 2.06
C THR A 250 -7.72 20.10 1.78
N VAL A 251 -6.74 20.47 0.95
CA VAL A 251 -5.64 19.57 0.55
C VAL A 251 -4.35 19.99 1.23
N HIS A 252 -3.79 19.08 2.04
CA HIS A 252 -2.45 19.19 2.60
C HIS A 252 -1.51 18.28 1.82
N THR A 253 -0.35 18.80 1.42
CA THR A 253 0.67 18.00 0.74
C THR A 253 1.80 17.74 1.74
N LEU A 254 1.96 16.46 2.10
CA LEU A 254 3.01 15.98 3.01
C LEU A 254 4.08 15.28 2.18
N GLY A 255 5.33 15.45 2.50
CA GLY A 255 6.33 14.59 1.91
C GLY A 255 7.67 15.23 1.53
N GLN A 256 7.78 16.53 1.48
CA GLN A 256 9.10 17.16 1.30
C GLN A 256 9.85 17.34 2.62
N GLU A 257 9.17 17.46 3.73
CA GLU A 257 9.78 17.70 5.05
C GLU A 257 10.36 16.43 5.66
N LYS A 258 9.64 15.30 5.61
CA LYS A 258 10.13 14.01 6.16
C LYS A 258 11.25 13.35 5.33
N PHE A 259 11.41 13.68 4.04
CA PHE A 259 12.53 13.21 3.23
C PHE A 259 13.84 13.92 3.56
N ARG A 260 13.79 15.16 4.06
CA ARG A 260 14.98 15.90 4.48
C ARG A 260 15.63 15.35 5.74
N ASP A 261 14.85 14.76 6.63
CA ASP A 261 15.33 14.24 7.92
C ASP A 261 15.88 12.80 7.81
N ARG A 262 15.75 12.16 6.65
CA ARG A 262 16.24 10.79 6.38
C ARG A 262 17.43 10.73 5.41
N MET A 263 17.91 11.86 4.89
CA MET A 263 19.16 11.98 4.12
C MET A 263 20.25 12.61 4.97
#